data_3813b1ffa9e7f73ffc49a80da691e4e0
#
_entry.id   3813b1ffa9e7f73ffc49a80da691e4e0
#
_cell.length_a   1.000
_cell.length_b   1.000
_cell.length_c   1.000
_cell.angle_alpha   90.00
_cell.angle_beta   90.00
_cell.angle_gamma   90.00
#
_symmetry.space_group_name_H-M   'P 1'
#
loop_
_entity.id
_entity.type
_entity.pdbx_description
1 polymer ?
#
loop_
_entity_poly.entity_id
_entity_poly.type
_entity_poly.pdbx_seq_one_letter_code
_entity_poly.pdbx_strand_id
1 'polypeptide(L)'
;MNIFVAKLNFKTRKEDLEKAFSQFGQVSSAKVVTDRDTGRSKGFGFVEMPNDEEGNKAIAALNETELDGRVIVVKPANPKTT
;
A
#
# COMPACT_ATOMS: atom_id res chain seq x y z
N MET A 1 11.71 -1.98 -3.02
CA MET A 1 11.40 -1.81 -1.58
C MET A 1 9.98 -2.23 -1.30
N ASN A 2 9.73 -2.70 -0.10
CA ASN A 2 8.37 -3.02 0.32
C ASN A 2 7.78 -1.82 1.05
N ILE A 3 6.51 -1.59 0.82
CA ILE A 3 5.79 -0.44 1.38
C ILE A 3 4.58 -0.96 2.13
N PHE A 4 4.42 -0.51 3.38
CA PHE A 4 3.26 -0.85 4.21
C PHE A 4 2.23 0.26 4.09
N VAL A 5 0.98 -0.12 3.83
CA VAL A 5 -0.14 0.81 3.70
C VAL A 5 -1.20 0.40 4.70
N ALA A 6 -1.53 1.31 5.61
CA ALA A 6 -2.50 1.06 6.67
C ALA A 6 -3.68 2.01 6.59
N LYS A 7 -4.70 1.71 7.37
CA LYS A 7 -5.93 2.50 7.45
C LYS A 7 -6.67 2.56 6.13
N LEU A 8 -6.59 1.49 5.36
CA LEU A 8 -7.29 1.39 4.09
C LEU A 8 -8.80 1.27 4.33
N ASN A 9 -9.57 1.83 3.38
CA ASN A 9 -10.99 1.55 3.32
C ASN A 9 -11.18 0.06 3.05
N PHE A 10 -12.17 -0.55 3.68
CA PHE A 10 -12.44 -1.98 3.47
C PHE A 10 -12.79 -2.31 2.02
N LYS A 11 -13.19 -1.33 1.25
CA LYS A 11 -13.49 -1.49 -0.18
C LYS A 11 -12.26 -1.40 -1.07
N THR A 12 -11.14 -0.92 -0.54
CA THR A 12 -9.91 -0.77 -1.31
C THR A 12 -9.34 -2.14 -1.64
N ARG A 13 -9.02 -2.35 -2.90
CA ARG A 13 -8.50 -3.61 -3.40
C ARG A 13 -7.04 -3.46 -3.83
N LYS A 14 -6.39 -4.58 -4.13
CA LYS A 14 -5.00 -4.55 -4.61
C LYS A 14 -4.85 -3.70 -5.87
N GLU A 15 -5.84 -3.75 -6.76
CA GLU A 15 -5.82 -2.95 -7.98
C GLU A 15 -5.81 -1.45 -7.69
N ASP A 16 -6.53 -1.05 -6.66
CA ASP A 16 -6.57 0.36 -6.25
C ASP A 16 -5.20 0.80 -5.72
N LEU A 17 -4.55 -0.05 -4.92
CA LEU A 17 -3.20 0.23 -4.44
C LEU A 17 -2.20 0.30 -5.59
N GLU A 18 -2.26 -0.67 -6.49
CA GLU A 18 -1.37 -0.71 -7.64
C GLU A 18 -1.51 0.55 -8.47
N LYS A 19 -2.74 0.97 -8.73
CA LYS A 19 -3.02 2.16 -9.51
C LYS A 19 -2.49 3.42 -8.82
N ALA A 20 -2.70 3.53 -7.52
CA ALA A 20 -2.24 4.70 -6.77
C ALA A 20 -0.71 4.80 -6.78
N PHE A 21 -0.03 3.69 -6.57
CA PHE A 21 1.42 3.67 -6.50
C PHE A 21 2.09 3.71 -7.87
N SER A 22 1.43 3.20 -8.90
CA SER A 22 2.01 3.18 -10.25
C SER A 22 2.17 4.57 -10.84
N GLN A 23 1.53 5.57 -10.28
CA GLN A 23 1.70 6.96 -10.68
C GLN A 23 3.12 7.47 -10.36
N PHE A 24 3.81 6.83 -9.45
CA PHE A 24 5.13 7.26 -8.99
C PHE A 24 6.25 6.37 -9.51
N GLY A 25 5.91 5.24 -10.10
CA GLY A 25 6.89 4.33 -10.64
C GLY A 25 6.33 2.94 -10.85
N GLN A 26 7.21 2.01 -11.15
CA GLN A 26 6.81 0.64 -11.42
C GLN A 26 6.44 -0.08 -10.13
N VAL A 27 5.31 -0.77 -10.15
CA VAL A 27 4.84 -1.61 -9.05
C VAL A 27 4.99 -3.06 -9.48
N SER A 28 5.77 -3.84 -8.73
CA SER A 28 5.95 -5.26 -9.06
C SER A 28 4.86 -6.12 -8.42
N SER A 29 4.34 -5.71 -7.26
CA SER A 29 3.22 -6.42 -6.67
C SER A 29 2.48 -5.50 -5.70
N ALA A 30 1.22 -5.82 -5.48
CA ALA A 30 0.40 -5.12 -4.50
C ALA A 30 -0.58 -6.14 -3.93
N LYS A 31 -0.85 -6.04 -2.64
CA LYS A 31 -1.85 -6.91 -2.03
C LYS A 31 -2.50 -6.23 -0.85
N VAL A 32 -3.75 -6.59 -0.59
CA VAL A 32 -4.50 -6.18 0.59
C VAL A 32 -4.69 -7.42 1.45
N VAL A 33 -4.35 -7.29 2.73
CA VAL A 33 -4.50 -8.41 3.66
C VAL A 33 -5.96 -8.57 4.03
N THR A 34 -6.45 -9.80 3.94
CA THR A 34 -7.84 -10.10 4.25
C THR A 34 -7.93 -11.09 5.40
N ASP A 35 -9.06 -11.05 6.09
CA ASP A 35 -9.36 -12.01 7.15
C ASP A 35 -9.72 -13.36 6.54
N ARG A 36 -9.12 -14.43 7.05
CA ARG A 36 -9.36 -15.78 6.52
C ARG A 36 -10.78 -16.27 6.75
N ASP A 37 -11.38 -15.85 7.86
CA ASP A 37 -12.69 -16.35 8.22
C ASP A 37 -13.80 -15.63 7.49
N THR A 38 -13.68 -14.32 7.34
CA THR A 38 -14.74 -13.50 6.75
C THR A 38 -14.46 -13.09 5.32
N GLY A 39 -13.19 -13.16 4.88
CA GLY A 39 -12.78 -12.68 3.57
C GLY A 39 -12.73 -11.17 3.44
N ARG A 40 -12.94 -10.46 4.53
CA ARG A 40 -12.94 -8.99 4.53
C ARG A 40 -11.54 -8.43 4.67
N SER A 41 -11.33 -7.26 4.11
CA SER A 41 -10.08 -6.54 4.26
C SER A 41 -9.82 -6.22 5.72
N LYS A 42 -8.57 -6.39 6.16
CA LYS A 42 -8.16 -5.99 7.50
C LYS A 42 -7.78 -4.51 7.55
N GLY A 43 -7.88 -3.80 6.43
CA GLY A 43 -7.60 -2.38 6.39
C GLY A 43 -6.13 -2.04 6.20
N PHE A 44 -5.33 -2.99 5.77
CA PHE A 44 -3.92 -2.73 5.45
C PHE A 44 -3.43 -3.66 4.34
N GLY A 45 -2.33 -3.27 3.74
CA GLY A 45 -1.76 -4.04 2.67
C GLY A 45 -0.30 -3.69 2.44
N PHE A 46 0.26 -4.28 1.39
CA PHE A 46 1.66 -4.08 1.03
C PHE A 46 1.78 -3.84 -0.46
N VAL A 47 2.73 -2.99 -0.82
CA VAL A 47 3.07 -2.72 -2.22
C VAL A 47 4.57 -2.90 -2.36
N GLU A 48 5.00 -3.58 -3.43
CA GLU A 48 6.40 -3.71 -3.73
C GLU A 48 6.75 -2.88 -4.96
N MET A 49 7.72 -2.00 -4.81
CA MET A 49 8.25 -1.19 -5.90
C MET A 49 9.75 -1.47 -6.00
N PRO A 50 10.25 -1.95 -7.15
CA PRO A 50 11.66 -2.31 -7.29
C PRO A 50 12.62 -1.14 -7.13
N ASN A 51 12.18 0.07 -7.50
CA ASN A 51 13.03 1.24 -7.43
C ASN A 51 12.79 1.99 -6.12
N ASP A 52 13.84 2.10 -5.30
CA ASP A 52 13.72 2.73 -3.98
C ASP A 52 13.38 4.23 -4.06
N GLU A 53 13.93 4.93 -5.06
CA GLU A 53 13.60 6.34 -5.24
C GLU A 53 12.12 6.55 -5.53
N GLU A 54 11.59 5.74 -6.43
CA GLU A 54 10.17 5.80 -6.76
C GLU A 54 9.31 5.42 -5.56
N GLY A 55 9.74 4.40 -4.83
CA GLY A 55 9.05 3.98 -3.61
C GLY A 55 9.02 5.09 -2.56
N ASN A 56 10.15 5.76 -2.36
CA ASN A 56 10.22 6.87 -1.42
C ASN A 56 9.34 8.04 -1.85
N LYS A 57 9.29 8.34 -3.14
CA LYS A 57 8.41 9.38 -3.66
C LYS A 57 6.94 9.03 -3.41
N ALA A 58 6.59 7.77 -3.64
CA ALA A 58 5.22 7.31 -3.41
C ALA A 58 4.85 7.44 -1.94
N ILE A 59 5.75 7.04 -1.05
CA ILE A 59 5.53 7.16 0.39
C ILE A 59 5.29 8.61 0.77
N ALA A 60 6.17 9.50 0.34
CA ALA A 60 6.06 10.91 0.69
C ALA A 60 4.79 11.55 0.14
N ALA A 61 4.38 11.13 -1.05
CA ALA A 61 3.20 11.72 -1.69
C ALA A 61 1.89 11.16 -1.15
N LEU A 62 1.85 9.89 -0.79
CA LEU A 62 0.61 9.21 -0.44
C LEU A 62 0.36 9.11 1.06
N ASN A 63 1.41 9.21 1.88
CA ASN A 63 1.24 9.14 3.33
C ASN A 63 0.36 10.29 3.82
N GLU A 64 -0.60 9.95 4.66
CA GLU A 64 -1.54 10.90 5.23
C GLU A 64 -2.39 11.61 4.16
N THR A 65 -2.64 10.93 3.05
CA THR A 65 -3.56 11.42 2.03
C THR A 65 -4.79 10.52 1.98
N GLU A 66 -5.85 11.05 1.38
CA GLU A 66 -7.11 10.33 1.29
C GLU A 66 -7.11 9.36 0.11
N LEU A 67 -7.44 8.11 0.38
CA LEU A 67 -7.66 7.11 -0.66
C LEU A 67 -9.00 6.44 -0.38
N ASP A 68 -9.88 6.45 -1.36
CA ASP A 68 -11.23 5.87 -1.23
C ASP A 68 -11.99 6.40 0.00
N GLY A 69 -11.81 7.68 0.28
CA GLY A 69 -12.52 8.34 1.37
C GLY A 69 -11.90 8.16 2.75
N ARG A 70 -10.71 7.57 2.86
CA ARG A 70 -10.02 7.43 4.15
C ARG A 70 -8.58 7.89 4.04
N VAL A 71 -8.13 8.56 5.08
CA VAL A 71 -6.73 8.96 5.16
C VAL A 71 -5.89 7.73 5.48
N ILE A 72 -4.96 7.42 4.60
CA ILE A 72 -4.11 6.23 4.74
C ILE A 72 -2.76 6.58 5.34
N VAL A 73 -2.12 5.59 5.91
CA VAL A 73 -0.74 5.70 6.41
C VAL A 73 0.15 4.86 5.51
N VAL A 74 1.19 5.48 4.98
CA VAL A 74 2.12 4.81 4.06
C VAL A 74 3.52 4.96 4.62
N LYS A 75 4.21 3.84 4.80
CA LYS A 75 5.58 3.87 5.30
C LYS A 75 6.37 2.69 4.75
N PRO A 76 7.71 2.77 4.77
CA PRO A 76 8.50 1.65 4.29
C PRO A 76 8.30 0.44 5.20
N ALA A 77 8.12 -0.71 4.58
CA ALA A 77 8.09 -1.97 5.28
C ALA A 77 9.46 -2.62 5.13
N ASN A 78 10.00 -3.08 6.22
CA ASN A 78 11.31 -3.72 6.19
C ASN A 78 11.14 -5.22 6.44
N PRO A 79 11.16 -6.05 5.38
CA PRO A 79 10.97 -7.50 5.56
C PRO A 79 12.11 -8.17 6.28
N LYS A 80 13.22 -7.50 6.44
CA LYS A 80 14.38 -8.04 7.16
C LYS A 80 14.40 -7.70 8.63
N THR A 81 13.40 -6.99 9.11
CA THR A 81 13.27 -6.68 10.52
C THR A 81 12.76 -7.89 11.24
N THR A 82 13.48 -8.90 11.18
CA THR A 82 13.15 -10.11 11.90
C THR A 82 14.29 -10.40 12.85
#